data_3b32268fbdea9717c7674eb296f49293
#
_entry.id   3b32268fbdea9717c7674eb296f49293
#
_cell.length_a   1.000
_cell.length_b   1.000
_cell.length_c   1.000
_cell.angle_alpha   90.00
_cell.angle_beta   90.00
_cell.angle_gamma   90.00
#
_symmetry.space_group_name_H-M   'P 1'
#
loop_
_entity.id
_entity.type
_entity.pdbx_description
1 polymer ?
#
loop_
_entity_poly.entity_id
_entity_poly.type
_entity_poly.pdbx_seq_one_letter_code
_entity_poly.pdbx_strand_id
1 'polypeptide(L)'
;MNFSVRRSSLHYLLGDEKSTFKLSDMCGGVFRRDKMTKKKSYLPDNKPFGTRVKEDWMHNKWKYIMLVPVVIYFIVFSYKPMYGVIIAFKNYRPNKGIMGSEWVGFLHFKNFFQSPDFVRILRNTFSISGLGILFGFPAPILLALLLNEIRNEPFKRVVQTITYLPHFVALVIICGLLKTFCLSDGLFNTIIQAFGGTTTPLLQDSKYFYPILIGSDIWQGIGWGSIIYLAAIAGVDQEQYEAARIDGAGRLAQMWYITLPGIMTTVMVMFVLRMGGILNVGYEKILLLYNPATYEVADVISTYTYRMGLQGAQWSFSTAVGLFNSAVNIVFLLVANKFSKKVSGSGLF
;
A
#
# COMPACT_ATOMS: atom_id res chain seq x y z
N MET A 1 -42.67 -47.48 4.89
CA MET A 1 -42.52 -48.20 6.20
C MET A 1 -42.75 -47.18 7.30
N ASN A 2 -43.92 -47.27 7.92
CA ASN A 2 -44.39 -46.45 9.04
C ASN A 2 -43.63 -46.83 10.32
N PHE A 3 -43.16 -45.87 11.08
CA PHE A 3 -42.95 -46.06 12.52
C PHE A 3 -43.62 -44.95 13.32
N SER A 4 -44.79 -45.29 13.79
CA SER A 4 -45.55 -44.63 14.85
C SER A 4 -44.88 -45.00 16.18
N VAL A 5 -44.53 -43.99 17.03
CA VAL A 5 -44.17 -44.22 18.43
C VAL A 5 -45.11 -43.46 19.32
N ARG A 6 -45.82 -44.26 20.12
CA ARG A 6 -46.85 -44.05 21.12
C ARG A 6 -46.60 -42.86 22.06
N ARG A 7 -47.65 -42.03 22.20
CA ARG A 7 -48.01 -41.33 23.44
C ARG A 7 -48.54 -42.32 24.46
N SER A 8 -47.79 -42.60 25.49
CA SER A 8 -48.35 -43.11 26.75
C SER A 8 -47.27 -43.12 27.82
N SER A 9 -47.51 -42.46 28.91
CA SER A 9 -46.81 -42.48 30.20
C SER A 9 -46.38 -41.08 30.71
N LEU A 10 -47.38 -40.20 30.96
CA LEU A 10 -47.20 -39.02 31.80
C LEU A 10 -48.51 -38.73 32.56
N HIS A 11 -48.92 -39.72 33.32
CA HIS A 11 -50.05 -39.61 34.23
C HIS A 11 -49.80 -40.45 35.49
N TYR A 12 -48.76 -40.10 36.25
CA TYR A 12 -48.60 -40.45 37.65
C TYR A 12 -47.46 -39.57 38.20
N LEU A 13 -47.87 -38.56 38.95
CA LEU A 13 -47.16 -37.86 40.01
C LEU A 13 -47.67 -36.42 40.08
N LEU A 14 -49.01 -36.29 40.34
CA LEU A 14 -49.57 -35.10 40.93
C LEU A 14 -50.04 -35.50 42.32
N GLY A 15 -49.14 -35.41 43.28
CA GLY A 15 -49.42 -35.40 44.69
C GLY A 15 -49.39 -33.97 45.17
N ASP A 16 -50.48 -33.57 45.78
CA ASP A 16 -50.67 -32.29 46.51
C ASP A 16 -49.50 -32.02 47.45
N GLU A 17 -48.90 -30.83 47.38
CA GLU A 17 -48.63 -30.06 48.57
C GLU A 17 -48.16 -28.62 48.18
N LYS A 18 -48.82 -27.67 48.75
CA LYS A 18 -48.54 -26.25 48.68
C LYS A 18 -47.14 -25.94 49.23
N SER A 19 -46.14 -25.71 48.35
CA SER A 19 -45.00 -24.93 48.72
C SER A 19 -44.68 -23.99 47.54
N THR A 20 -44.99 -22.74 47.73
CA THR A 20 -44.60 -21.63 46.85
C THR A 20 -43.12 -21.50 46.85
N PHE A 21 -42.42 -22.28 46.02
CA PHE A 21 -41.00 -22.14 45.76
C PHE A 21 -40.83 -21.03 44.73
N LYS A 22 -40.37 -19.83 45.16
CA LYS A 22 -40.09 -18.71 44.28
C LYS A 22 -38.94 -19.09 43.38
N LEU A 23 -39.13 -19.04 42.08
CA LEU A 23 -38.11 -19.15 41.05
C LEU A 23 -36.95 -18.15 41.19
N SER A 24 -37.01 -17.25 42.18
CA SER A 24 -35.96 -16.29 42.49
C SER A 24 -34.77 -16.89 43.22
N ASP A 25 -34.92 -18.10 43.82
CA ASP A 25 -33.86 -18.64 44.69
C ASP A 25 -32.92 -19.64 44.01
N MET A 26 -33.23 -20.04 42.77
CA MET A 26 -32.36 -20.93 41.98
C MET A 26 -31.32 -20.19 41.11
N CYS A 27 -31.40 -18.88 40.95
CA CYS A 27 -30.40 -18.09 40.22
C CYS A 27 -29.43 -17.32 41.13
N GLY A 28 -29.41 -17.63 42.43
CA GLY A 28 -28.64 -16.88 43.42
C GLY A 28 -27.18 -17.29 43.60
N GLY A 29 -26.59 -18.10 42.73
CA GLY A 29 -25.33 -18.74 43.07
C GLY A 29 -24.15 -18.66 42.11
N VAL A 30 -24.20 -18.02 40.93
CA VAL A 30 -23.03 -17.97 40.06
C VAL A 30 -22.90 -16.68 39.21
N PHE A 31 -23.67 -15.63 39.44
CA PHE A 31 -23.33 -14.33 38.87
C PHE A 31 -22.74 -13.44 39.96
N ARG A 32 -21.43 -13.66 40.28
CA ARG A 32 -20.58 -12.63 40.81
C ARG A 32 -20.65 -11.47 39.80
N ARG A 33 -21.44 -10.47 40.08
CA ARG A 33 -21.36 -9.18 39.37
C ARG A 33 -19.94 -8.68 39.51
N ASP A 34 -19.07 -9.04 38.57
CA ASP A 34 -17.87 -8.27 38.32
C ASP A 34 -18.39 -6.84 38.13
N LYS A 35 -17.90 -5.96 38.98
CA LYS A 35 -18.13 -4.53 38.86
C LYS A 35 -17.74 -4.15 37.45
N MET A 36 -18.72 -4.10 36.54
CA MET A 36 -18.54 -3.40 35.28
C MET A 36 -18.02 -2.02 35.66
N THR A 37 -16.74 -1.82 35.49
CA THR A 37 -16.14 -0.50 35.55
C THR A 37 -16.96 0.34 34.59
N LYS A 38 -17.78 1.26 35.14
CA LYS A 38 -18.52 2.24 34.38
C LYS A 38 -17.54 2.82 33.37
N LYS A 39 -17.70 2.50 32.09
CA LYS A 39 -17.07 3.21 30.99
C LYS A 39 -17.42 4.67 31.23
N LYS A 40 -16.50 5.47 31.78
CA LYS A 40 -16.68 6.92 31.92
C LYS A 40 -17.04 7.41 30.51
N SER A 41 -18.31 7.80 30.33
CA SER A 41 -18.69 8.53 29.13
C SER A 41 -17.81 9.77 29.07
N TYR A 42 -17.03 9.91 28.02
CA TYR A 42 -16.31 11.14 27.72
C TYR A 42 -17.35 12.20 27.28
N LEU A 43 -18.12 12.70 28.25
CA LEU A 43 -18.79 13.99 28.07
C LEU A 43 -17.68 15.05 28.14
N PRO A 44 -17.71 16.09 27.30
CA PRO A 44 -16.72 17.13 27.31
C PRO A 44 -16.78 17.83 28.70
N ASP A 45 -15.81 17.51 29.53
CA ASP A 45 -15.66 18.13 30.84
C ASP A 45 -15.29 19.61 30.60
N ASN A 46 -16.02 20.53 31.21
CA ASN A 46 -15.78 21.99 31.12
C ASN A 46 -14.48 22.44 31.81
N LYS A 47 -13.51 21.53 32.00
CA LYS A 47 -12.24 21.82 32.62
C LYS A 47 -11.29 22.54 31.66
N PRO A 48 -10.50 23.53 32.12
CA PRO A 48 -9.51 24.20 31.29
C PRO A 48 -8.50 23.20 30.72
N PHE A 49 -8.03 23.49 29.50
CA PHE A 49 -7.14 22.59 28.73
C PHE A 49 -5.92 22.07 29.52
N GLY A 50 -5.26 22.95 30.32
CA GLY A 50 -4.11 22.56 31.16
C GLY A 50 -4.42 21.50 32.22
N THR A 51 -5.64 21.54 32.81
CA THR A 51 -6.06 20.57 33.83
C THR A 51 -6.33 19.21 33.19
N ARG A 52 -6.92 19.19 31.97
CA ARG A 52 -7.15 17.94 31.21
C ARG A 52 -5.84 17.28 30.85
N VAL A 53 -4.86 18.04 30.36
CA VAL A 53 -3.53 17.53 30.00
C VAL A 53 -2.81 16.93 31.22
N LYS A 54 -2.89 17.60 32.38
CA LYS A 54 -2.27 17.13 33.63
C LYS A 54 -2.94 15.83 34.13
N GLU A 55 -4.27 15.75 34.11
CA GLU A 55 -5.00 14.56 34.52
C GLU A 55 -4.72 13.39 33.57
N ASP A 56 -4.71 13.64 32.25
CA ASP A 56 -4.41 12.62 31.25
C ASP A 56 -2.96 12.13 31.36
N TRP A 57 -1.99 13.02 31.58
CA TRP A 57 -0.61 12.67 31.85
C TRP A 57 -0.47 11.74 33.06
N MET A 58 -1.14 12.05 34.17
CA MET A 58 -1.08 11.22 35.37
C MET A 58 -1.65 9.82 35.16
N HIS A 59 -2.72 9.68 34.39
CA HIS A 59 -3.36 8.40 34.11
C HIS A 59 -2.67 7.60 32.99
N ASN A 60 -2.10 8.27 32.00
CA ASN A 60 -1.58 7.67 30.77
C ASN A 60 -0.06 7.85 30.60
N LYS A 61 0.69 8.19 31.68
CA LYS A 61 2.12 8.49 31.61
C LYS A 61 2.95 7.44 30.85
N TRP A 62 2.64 6.17 31.01
CA TRP A 62 3.34 5.10 30.31
C TRP A 62 3.11 5.12 28.79
N LYS A 63 1.92 5.48 28.34
CA LYS A 63 1.63 5.65 26.90
C LYS A 63 2.44 6.80 26.29
N TYR A 64 2.55 7.92 27.03
CA TYR A 64 3.37 9.05 26.60
C TYR A 64 4.86 8.70 26.58
N ILE A 65 5.37 7.99 27.59
CA ILE A 65 6.76 7.53 27.63
C ILE A 65 7.06 6.63 26.42
N MET A 66 6.16 5.70 26.05
CA MET A 66 6.31 4.86 24.88
C MET A 66 6.22 5.65 23.56
N LEU A 67 5.53 6.79 23.53
CA LEU A 67 5.43 7.66 22.36
C LEU A 67 6.69 8.52 22.15
N VAL A 68 7.41 8.87 23.23
CA VAL A 68 8.59 9.77 23.18
C VAL A 68 9.63 9.32 22.15
N PRO A 69 10.10 8.05 22.11
CA PRO A 69 11.07 7.62 21.11
C PRO A 69 10.59 7.83 19.67
N VAL A 70 9.30 7.58 19.41
CA VAL A 70 8.68 7.76 18.10
C VAL A 70 8.65 9.24 17.70
N VAL A 71 8.24 10.12 18.64
CA VAL A 71 8.22 11.57 18.41
C VAL A 71 9.63 12.11 18.16
N ILE A 72 10.63 11.69 18.96
CA ILE A 72 12.03 12.08 18.75
C ILE A 72 12.50 11.63 17.38
N TYR A 73 12.19 10.39 16.97
CA TYR A 73 12.55 9.89 15.65
C TYR A 73 11.98 10.79 14.53
N PHE A 74 10.70 11.13 14.59
CA PHE A 74 10.09 12.00 13.58
C PHE A 74 10.69 13.42 13.61
N ILE A 75 10.94 13.99 14.77
CA ILE A 75 11.55 15.34 14.87
C ILE A 75 12.95 15.32 14.24
N VAL A 76 13.78 14.34 14.56
CA VAL A 76 15.18 14.28 14.10
C VAL A 76 15.28 13.90 12.63
N PHE A 77 14.52 12.90 12.18
CA PHE A 77 14.69 12.31 10.84
C PHE A 77 13.67 12.79 9.80
N SER A 78 12.55 13.38 10.22
CA SER A 78 11.55 13.92 9.28
C SER A 78 11.49 15.45 9.33
N TYR A 79 11.21 16.04 10.48
CA TYR A 79 11.01 17.49 10.58
C TYR A 79 12.30 18.31 10.42
N LYS A 80 13.41 17.88 11.06
CA LYS A 80 14.69 18.59 10.94
C LYS A 80 15.20 18.66 9.50
N PRO A 81 15.17 17.58 8.68
CA PRO A 81 15.54 17.65 7.27
C PRO A 81 14.62 18.56 6.42
N MET A 82 13.34 18.73 6.80
CA MET A 82 12.44 19.64 6.09
C MET A 82 12.94 21.08 6.06
N TYR A 83 13.72 21.49 7.07
CA TYR A 83 14.40 22.79 7.04
C TYR A 83 15.34 22.94 5.84
N GLY A 84 15.89 21.82 5.35
CA GLY A 84 16.72 21.77 4.15
C GLY A 84 16.01 22.20 2.85
N VAL A 85 14.68 22.24 2.83
CA VAL A 85 13.89 22.72 1.67
C VAL A 85 14.25 24.15 1.28
N ILE A 86 14.70 24.98 2.24
CA ILE A 86 15.17 26.33 2.01
C ILE A 86 16.32 26.38 0.98
N ILE A 87 17.12 25.32 0.87
CA ILE A 87 18.22 25.20 -0.08
C ILE A 87 17.73 25.35 -1.53
N ALA A 88 16.51 24.94 -1.84
CA ALA A 88 15.90 25.09 -3.17
C ALA A 88 15.84 26.56 -3.66
N PHE A 89 15.81 27.51 -2.73
CA PHE A 89 15.71 28.96 -3.01
C PHE A 89 17.03 29.70 -2.81
N LYS A 90 18.11 28.99 -2.50
CA LYS A 90 19.43 29.53 -2.23
C LYS A 90 20.47 28.95 -3.18
N ASN A 91 21.53 29.70 -3.49
CA ASN A 91 22.72 29.15 -4.11
C ASN A 91 23.62 28.54 -3.02
N TYR A 92 23.25 27.32 -2.59
CA TYR A 92 23.86 26.66 -1.44
C TYR A 92 25.30 26.31 -1.70
N ARG A 93 26.16 26.74 -0.78
CA ARG A 93 27.59 26.39 -0.73
C ARG A 93 27.90 25.73 0.61
N PRO A 94 28.40 24.48 0.63
CA PRO A 94 28.65 23.75 1.87
C PRO A 94 29.52 24.50 2.88
N ASN A 95 30.51 25.27 2.41
CA ASN A 95 31.42 26.07 3.23
C ASN A 95 30.75 27.27 3.92
N LYS A 96 29.61 27.76 3.40
CA LYS A 96 28.85 28.87 3.99
C LYS A 96 27.62 28.42 4.79
N GLY A 97 27.28 27.13 4.66
CA GLY A 97 26.07 26.57 5.26
C GLY A 97 24.78 27.12 4.66
N ILE A 98 23.63 26.69 5.20
CA ILE A 98 22.31 27.09 4.70
C ILE A 98 22.07 28.58 4.93
N MET A 99 22.44 29.13 6.11
CA MET A 99 22.18 30.53 6.45
C MET A 99 23.07 31.49 5.68
N GLY A 100 24.35 31.17 5.49
CA GLY A 100 25.32 32.01 4.81
C GLY A 100 25.27 31.95 3.28
N SER A 101 24.45 31.09 2.69
CA SER A 101 24.29 30.99 1.25
C SER A 101 23.34 32.07 0.70
N GLU A 102 23.65 32.56 -0.49
CA GLU A 102 22.91 33.62 -1.18
C GLU A 102 21.49 33.16 -1.54
N TRP A 103 20.52 34.08 -1.38
CA TRP A 103 19.12 33.84 -1.77
C TRP A 103 18.94 34.15 -3.24
N VAL A 104 18.51 33.17 -4.05
CA VAL A 104 18.32 33.30 -5.51
C VAL A 104 16.85 33.09 -5.93
N GLY A 105 15.95 32.92 -4.99
CA GLY A 105 14.51 32.73 -5.24
C GLY A 105 14.23 31.53 -6.12
N PHE A 106 13.46 31.67 -7.18
CA PHE A 106 13.01 30.58 -8.06
C PHE A 106 13.98 30.26 -9.21
N LEU A 107 15.23 30.70 -9.15
CA LEU A 107 16.20 30.48 -10.22
C LEU A 107 16.37 29.01 -10.58
N HIS A 108 16.49 28.14 -9.59
CA HIS A 108 16.68 26.70 -9.82
C HIS A 108 15.45 26.05 -10.44
N PHE A 109 14.25 26.48 -10.12
CA PHE A 109 13.01 26.03 -10.76
C PHE A 109 12.95 26.47 -12.22
N LYS A 110 13.31 27.73 -12.49
CA LYS A 110 13.40 28.25 -13.88
C LYS A 110 14.38 27.44 -14.70
N ASN A 111 15.57 27.19 -14.16
CA ASN A 111 16.60 26.37 -14.82
C ASN A 111 16.12 24.95 -15.08
N PHE A 112 15.36 24.36 -14.16
CA PHE A 112 14.78 23.03 -14.33
C PHE A 112 13.76 23.01 -15.47
N PHE A 113 12.80 23.94 -15.51
CA PHE A 113 11.79 24.01 -16.58
C PHE A 113 12.39 24.34 -17.95
N GLN A 114 13.50 25.07 -18.01
CA GLN A 114 14.23 25.40 -19.22
C GLN A 114 15.28 24.34 -19.62
N SER A 115 15.49 23.32 -18.80
CA SER A 115 16.45 22.23 -19.10
C SER A 115 15.99 21.45 -20.33
N PRO A 116 16.92 21.12 -21.26
CA PRO A 116 16.62 20.25 -22.39
C PRO A 116 16.07 18.87 -21.97
N ASP A 117 16.46 18.40 -20.78
CA ASP A 117 16.04 17.13 -20.23
C ASP A 117 14.62 17.13 -19.64
N PHE A 118 14.06 18.30 -19.32
CA PHE A 118 12.80 18.44 -18.59
C PHE A 118 11.65 17.61 -19.20
N VAL A 119 11.38 17.81 -20.49
CA VAL A 119 10.29 17.12 -21.19
C VAL A 119 10.54 15.63 -21.24
N ARG A 120 11.78 15.20 -21.49
CA ARG A 120 12.17 13.78 -21.56
C ARG A 120 11.94 13.07 -20.23
N ILE A 121 12.49 13.59 -19.12
CA ILE A 121 12.37 12.97 -17.80
C ILE A 121 10.92 12.97 -17.30
N LEU A 122 10.18 14.02 -17.61
CA LEU A 122 8.76 14.10 -17.23
C LEU A 122 7.94 13.06 -18.00
N ARG A 123 8.10 12.98 -19.33
CA ARG A 123 7.47 11.95 -20.17
C ARG A 123 7.76 10.55 -19.66
N ASN A 124 9.04 10.23 -19.41
CA ASN A 124 9.46 8.92 -18.94
C ASN A 124 8.86 8.60 -17.57
N THR A 125 8.89 9.56 -16.64
CA THR A 125 8.31 9.39 -15.31
C THR A 125 6.81 9.07 -15.41
N PHE A 126 6.06 9.84 -16.20
CA PHE A 126 4.62 9.59 -16.38
C PHE A 126 4.34 8.30 -17.15
N SER A 127 5.15 7.95 -18.15
CA SER A 127 5.00 6.69 -18.88
C SER A 127 5.18 5.48 -17.97
N ILE A 128 6.25 5.44 -17.17
CA ILE A 128 6.51 4.34 -16.24
C ILE A 128 5.44 4.31 -15.14
N SER A 129 5.06 5.47 -14.58
CA SER A 129 3.99 5.55 -13.58
C SER A 129 2.65 5.08 -14.14
N GLY A 130 2.29 5.55 -15.34
CA GLY A 130 1.05 5.17 -16.00
C GLY A 130 0.97 3.67 -16.29
N LEU A 131 2.04 3.07 -16.82
CA LEU A 131 2.13 1.62 -17.02
C LEU A 131 2.09 0.87 -15.68
N GLY A 132 2.78 1.37 -14.65
CA GLY A 132 2.74 0.81 -13.32
C GLY A 132 1.35 0.85 -12.68
N ILE A 133 0.54 1.89 -12.95
CA ILE A 133 -0.86 1.97 -12.52
C ILE A 133 -1.74 1.05 -13.36
N LEU A 134 -1.56 1.04 -14.67
CA LEU A 134 -2.40 0.27 -15.58
C LEU A 134 -2.23 -1.24 -15.40
N PHE A 135 -1.01 -1.73 -15.24
CA PHE A 135 -0.71 -3.15 -15.15
C PHE A 135 -0.30 -3.59 -13.74
N GLY A 136 0.52 -2.81 -13.06
CA GLY A 136 1.07 -3.17 -11.75
C GLY A 136 0.06 -3.04 -10.62
N PHE A 137 -0.86 -2.06 -10.67
CA PHE A 137 -1.88 -1.88 -9.63
C PHE A 137 -2.99 -2.94 -9.68
N PRO A 138 -3.58 -3.33 -10.84
CA PRO A 138 -4.58 -4.38 -10.88
C PRO A 138 -4.04 -5.79 -10.65
N ALA A 139 -2.77 -6.05 -10.93
CA ALA A 139 -2.19 -7.39 -10.86
C ALA A 139 -2.34 -8.06 -9.47
N PRO A 140 -2.01 -7.42 -8.34
CA PRO A 140 -2.23 -7.99 -7.01
C PRO A 140 -3.70 -8.22 -6.67
N ILE A 141 -4.60 -7.37 -7.18
CA ILE A 141 -6.05 -7.52 -7.00
C ILE A 141 -6.53 -8.78 -7.71
N LEU A 142 -6.14 -8.92 -8.98
CA LEU A 142 -6.47 -10.10 -9.77
C LEU A 142 -5.93 -11.38 -9.14
N LEU A 143 -4.68 -11.36 -8.66
CA LEU A 143 -4.10 -12.50 -7.97
C LEU A 143 -4.89 -12.85 -6.70
N ALA A 144 -5.29 -11.86 -5.90
CA ALA A 144 -6.09 -12.09 -4.70
C ALA A 144 -7.45 -12.70 -5.03
N LEU A 145 -8.14 -12.19 -6.05
CA LEU A 145 -9.40 -12.76 -6.52
C LEU A 145 -9.24 -14.21 -6.98
N LEU A 146 -8.20 -14.52 -7.78
CA LEU A 146 -7.92 -15.87 -8.24
C LEU A 146 -7.57 -16.81 -7.09
N LEU A 147 -6.75 -16.37 -6.14
CA LEU A 147 -6.39 -17.15 -4.95
C LEU A 147 -7.61 -17.45 -4.06
N ASN A 148 -8.58 -16.53 -4.02
CA ASN A 148 -9.81 -16.74 -3.26
C ASN A 148 -10.68 -17.87 -3.87
N GLU A 149 -10.63 -18.08 -5.18
CA GLU A 149 -11.38 -19.12 -5.88
C GLU A 149 -10.77 -20.54 -5.73
N ILE A 150 -9.52 -20.65 -5.27
CA ILE A 150 -8.85 -21.95 -5.09
C ILE A 150 -9.42 -22.65 -3.87
N ARG A 151 -10.08 -23.79 -4.08
CA ARG A 151 -10.66 -24.63 -3.01
C ARG A 151 -9.64 -25.56 -2.34
N ASN A 152 -8.62 -25.99 -3.09
CA ASN A 152 -7.59 -26.86 -2.58
C ASN A 152 -6.59 -26.04 -1.75
N GLU A 153 -6.70 -26.11 -0.42
CA GLU A 153 -5.87 -25.35 0.51
C GLU A 153 -4.37 -25.64 0.39
N PRO A 154 -3.90 -26.91 0.26
CA PRO A 154 -2.48 -27.18 -0.01
C PRO A 154 -1.98 -26.51 -1.28
N PHE A 155 -2.72 -26.58 -2.38
CA PHE A 155 -2.36 -25.94 -3.64
C PHE A 155 -2.33 -24.40 -3.51
N LYS A 156 -3.33 -23.83 -2.86
CA LYS A 156 -3.39 -22.38 -2.57
C LYS A 156 -2.14 -21.90 -1.82
N ARG A 157 -1.73 -22.65 -0.77
CA ARG A 157 -0.50 -22.31 0.01
C ARG A 157 0.76 -22.38 -0.84
N VAL A 158 0.88 -23.38 -1.72
CA VAL A 158 2.03 -23.49 -2.65
C VAL A 158 2.07 -22.29 -3.57
N VAL A 159 0.95 -21.92 -4.20
CA VAL A 159 0.88 -20.75 -5.09
C VAL A 159 1.22 -19.45 -4.34
N GLN A 160 0.69 -19.27 -3.14
CA GLN A 160 1.02 -18.12 -2.27
C GLN A 160 2.52 -18.08 -1.96
N THR A 161 3.11 -19.19 -1.56
CA THR A 161 4.55 -19.25 -1.24
C THR A 161 5.41 -18.88 -2.45
N ILE A 162 5.11 -19.44 -3.62
CA ILE A 162 5.86 -19.15 -4.86
C ILE A 162 5.72 -17.69 -5.27
N THR A 163 4.53 -17.11 -5.16
CA THR A 163 4.29 -15.71 -5.55
C THR A 163 4.80 -14.70 -4.53
N TYR A 164 4.93 -15.07 -3.24
CA TYR A 164 5.44 -14.19 -2.19
C TYR A 164 6.97 -14.16 -2.14
N LEU A 165 7.62 -15.28 -2.50
CA LEU A 165 9.06 -15.46 -2.36
C LEU A 165 9.90 -14.37 -3.06
N PRO A 166 9.58 -13.93 -4.30
CA PRO A 166 10.36 -12.90 -5.01
C PRO A 166 10.47 -11.57 -4.27
N HIS A 167 9.46 -11.22 -3.46
CA HIS A 167 9.44 -9.98 -2.69
C HIS A 167 10.59 -9.90 -1.65
N PHE A 168 11.04 -11.03 -1.12
CA PHE A 168 12.09 -11.09 -0.10
C PHE A 168 13.50 -11.11 -0.69
N VAL A 169 13.62 -11.21 -2.02
CA VAL A 169 14.91 -11.17 -2.69
C VAL A 169 15.39 -9.72 -2.80
N ALA A 170 16.63 -9.47 -2.41
CA ALA A 170 17.22 -8.13 -2.50
C ALA A 170 17.19 -7.59 -3.93
N LEU A 171 16.81 -6.32 -4.08
CA LEU A 171 16.64 -5.66 -5.39
C LEU A 171 17.89 -5.76 -6.27
N VAL A 172 19.07 -5.64 -5.67
CA VAL A 172 20.35 -5.75 -6.40
C VAL A 172 20.52 -7.13 -7.04
N ILE A 173 20.11 -8.20 -6.33
CA ILE A 173 20.16 -9.58 -6.86
C ILE A 173 19.18 -9.71 -8.03
N ILE A 174 17.96 -9.22 -7.89
CA ILE A 174 16.94 -9.25 -8.96
C ILE A 174 17.45 -8.50 -10.19
N CYS A 175 18.00 -7.30 -10.02
CA CYS A 175 18.56 -6.53 -11.13
C CYS A 175 19.76 -7.22 -11.76
N GLY A 176 20.60 -7.90 -10.98
CA GLY A 176 21.71 -8.72 -11.48
C GLY A 176 21.21 -9.88 -12.34
N LEU A 177 20.21 -10.64 -11.86
CA LEU A 177 19.57 -11.72 -12.62
C LEU A 177 18.93 -11.21 -13.91
N LEU A 178 18.21 -10.10 -13.85
CA LEU A 178 17.60 -9.49 -15.03
C LEU A 178 18.66 -9.10 -16.06
N LYS A 179 19.79 -8.48 -15.64
CA LYS A 179 20.89 -8.15 -16.54
C LYS A 179 21.43 -9.40 -17.23
N THR A 180 21.68 -10.48 -16.48
CA THR A 180 22.18 -11.76 -17.03
C THR A 180 21.15 -12.38 -17.99
N PHE A 181 19.86 -12.42 -17.64
CA PHE A 181 18.82 -13.01 -18.47
C PHE A 181 18.55 -12.22 -19.76
N CYS A 182 18.83 -10.91 -19.75
CA CYS A 182 18.67 -10.01 -20.90
C CYS A 182 19.87 -9.93 -21.82
N LEU A 183 20.99 -10.62 -21.53
CA LEU A 183 22.14 -10.72 -22.45
C LEU A 183 21.76 -11.43 -23.75
N SER A 184 22.52 -11.23 -24.83
CA SER A 184 22.28 -11.85 -26.13
C SER A 184 22.24 -13.38 -26.08
N ASP A 185 23.00 -13.97 -25.17
CA ASP A 185 23.06 -15.41 -24.85
C ASP A 185 22.27 -15.78 -23.58
N GLY A 186 21.52 -14.82 -23.01
CA GLY A 186 20.74 -15.01 -21.80
C GLY A 186 19.42 -15.77 -22.00
N LEU A 187 18.81 -16.17 -20.87
CA LEU A 187 17.61 -17.00 -20.84
C LEU A 187 16.47 -16.43 -21.71
N PHE A 188 16.21 -15.12 -21.67
CA PHE A 188 15.11 -14.53 -22.45
C PHE A 188 15.38 -14.63 -23.96
N ASN A 189 16.63 -14.41 -24.38
CA ASN A 189 17.00 -14.57 -25.79
C ASN A 189 16.97 -16.02 -26.24
N THR A 190 17.35 -16.98 -25.38
CA THR A 190 17.20 -18.41 -25.68
C THR A 190 15.74 -18.78 -25.93
N ILE A 191 14.82 -18.23 -25.12
CA ILE A 191 13.39 -18.46 -25.34
C ILE A 191 12.92 -17.78 -26.62
N ILE A 192 13.29 -16.52 -26.88
CA ILE A 192 12.94 -15.80 -28.11
C ILE A 192 13.43 -16.57 -29.36
N GLN A 193 14.64 -17.09 -29.31
CA GLN A 193 15.22 -17.88 -30.40
C GLN A 193 14.48 -19.20 -30.64
N ALA A 194 14.04 -19.88 -29.56
CA ALA A 194 13.24 -21.10 -29.67
C ALA A 194 11.88 -20.85 -30.38
N PHE A 195 11.35 -19.63 -30.37
CA PHE A 195 10.17 -19.20 -31.10
C PHE A 195 10.48 -18.52 -32.45
N GLY A 196 11.74 -18.64 -32.95
CA GLY A 196 12.13 -18.10 -34.26
C GLY A 196 12.46 -16.60 -34.29
N GLY A 197 12.60 -15.97 -33.10
CA GLY A 197 13.00 -14.56 -32.99
C GLY A 197 14.51 -14.35 -33.11
N THR A 198 14.93 -13.09 -33.28
CA THR A 198 16.35 -12.69 -33.31
C THR A 198 16.84 -12.31 -31.90
N THR A 199 18.05 -12.70 -31.56
CA THR A 199 18.69 -12.38 -30.31
C THR A 199 19.23 -10.96 -30.31
N THR A 200 18.93 -10.19 -29.24
CA THR A 200 19.42 -8.82 -29.05
C THR A 200 19.73 -8.59 -27.57
N PRO A 201 20.67 -7.73 -27.21
CA PRO A 201 20.86 -7.36 -25.79
C PRO A 201 19.68 -6.50 -25.31
N LEU A 202 18.65 -7.15 -24.75
CA LEU A 202 17.33 -6.56 -24.46
C LEU A 202 17.37 -5.28 -23.62
N LEU A 203 18.29 -5.18 -22.65
CA LEU A 203 18.44 -3.97 -21.83
C LEU A 203 19.24 -2.84 -22.51
N GLN A 204 19.77 -3.05 -23.72
CA GLN A 204 20.40 -2.00 -24.52
C GLN A 204 19.45 -1.41 -25.56
N ASP A 205 18.31 -2.06 -25.80
CA ASP A 205 17.25 -1.57 -26.69
C ASP A 205 16.16 -0.90 -25.86
N SER A 206 15.92 0.38 -26.13
CA SER A 206 14.90 1.21 -25.50
C SER A 206 13.48 0.61 -25.56
N LYS A 207 13.18 -0.18 -26.60
CA LYS A 207 11.89 -0.83 -26.82
C LYS A 207 11.54 -1.82 -25.71
N TYR A 208 12.52 -2.55 -25.17
CA TYR A 208 12.28 -3.58 -24.17
C TYR A 208 12.40 -3.08 -22.73
N PHE A 209 12.87 -1.85 -22.53
CA PHE A 209 13.10 -1.33 -21.18
C PHE A 209 11.83 -1.30 -20.33
N TYR A 210 10.73 -0.72 -20.83
CA TYR A 210 9.45 -0.65 -20.07
C TYR A 210 8.85 -2.04 -19.82
N PRO A 211 8.72 -2.96 -20.80
CA PRO A 211 8.23 -4.31 -20.53
C PRO A 211 9.04 -5.06 -19.48
N ILE A 212 10.38 -4.97 -19.52
CA ILE A 212 11.25 -5.63 -18.53
C ILE A 212 11.07 -5.00 -17.15
N LEU A 213 11.06 -3.66 -17.06
CA LEU A 213 10.91 -2.93 -15.81
C LEU A 213 9.56 -3.27 -15.16
N ILE A 214 8.45 -3.04 -15.86
CA ILE A 214 7.10 -3.24 -15.33
C ILE A 214 6.81 -4.73 -15.08
N GLY A 215 7.20 -5.61 -16.00
CA GLY A 215 7.01 -7.05 -15.83
C GLY A 215 7.75 -7.60 -14.61
N SER A 216 8.99 -7.15 -14.40
CA SER A 216 9.76 -7.55 -13.22
C SER A 216 9.25 -6.93 -11.93
N ASP A 217 8.66 -5.72 -11.95
CA ASP A 217 8.01 -5.12 -10.79
C ASP A 217 6.75 -5.90 -10.40
N ILE A 218 5.94 -6.28 -11.39
CA ILE A 218 4.76 -7.12 -11.15
C ILE A 218 5.19 -8.48 -10.59
N TRP A 219 6.14 -9.17 -11.21
CA TRP A 219 6.63 -10.46 -10.73
C TRP A 219 7.14 -10.40 -9.28
N GLN A 220 7.88 -9.36 -8.93
CA GLN A 220 8.42 -9.17 -7.58
C GLN A 220 7.36 -8.81 -6.55
N GLY A 221 6.36 -8.00 -6.94
CA GLY A 221 5.42 -7.36 -6.01
C GLY A 221 4.02 -7.96 -5.96
N ILE A 222 3.61 -8.73 -6.96
CA ILE A 222 2.22 -9.19 -7.12
C ILE A 222 1.73 -10.03 -5.94
N GLY A 223 2.56 -10.95 -5.45
CA GLY A 223 2.21 -11.82 -4.33
C GLY A 223 2.06 -11.03 -3.04
N TRP A 224 3.06 -10.26 -2.68
CA TRP A 224 3.03 -9.43 -1.46
C TRP A 224 1.86 -8.44 -1.46
N GLY A 225 1.65 -7.76 -2.58
CA GLY A 225 0.54 -6.83 -2.75
C GLY A 225 -0.83 -7.50 -2.64
N SER A 226 -0.97 -8.79 -2.97
CA SER A 226 -2.24 -9.51 -2.88
C SER A 226 -2.71 -9.78 -1.45
N ILE A 227 -1.82 -9.77 -0.46
CA ILE A 227 -2.13 -10.10 0.94
C ILE A 227 -3.20 -9.15 1.50
N ILE A 228 -3.07 -7.85 1.26
CA ILE A 228 -4.03 -6.87 1.79
C ILE A 228 -5.43 -7.05 1.19
N TYR A 229 -5.49 -7.42 -0.09
CA TYR A 229 -6.76 -7.69 -0.76
C TYR A 229 -7.38 -9.00 -0.31
N LEU A 230 -6.58 -10.05 -0.09
CA LEU A 230 -7.05 -11.31 0.51
C LEU A 230 -7.62 -11.09 1.92
N ALA A 231 -6.97 -10.26 2.74
CA ALA A 231 -7.48 -9.89 4.04
C ALA A 231 -8.81 -9.12 3.94
N ALA A 232 -8.94 -8.23 2.96
CA ALA A 232 -10.18 -7.50 2.71
C ALA A 232 -11.31 -8.43 2.23
N ILE A 233 -11.01 -9.41 1.35
CA ILE A 233 -11.97 -10.42 0.87
C ILE A 233 -12.49 -11.26 2.03
N ALA A 234 -11.62 -11.66 2.96
CA ALA A 234 -12.03 -12.42 4.15
C ALA A 234 -13.02 -11.66 5.06
N GLY A 235 -13.09 -10.34 4.94
CA GLY A 235 -14.04 -9.49 5.66
C GLY A 235 -15.38 -9.28 4.95
N VAL A 236 -15.55 -9.80 3.75
CA VAL A 236 -16.83 -9.70 3.02
C VAL A 236 -17.84 -10.68 3.63
N ASP A 237 -19.06 -10.21 3.83
CA ASP A 237 -20.12 -10.98 4.46
C ASP A 237 -20.48 -12.24 3.65
N GLN A 238 -20.43 -13.40 4.31
CA GLN A 238 -20.70 -14.70 3.70
C GLN A 238 -22.17 -14.89 3.31
N GLU A 239 -23.10 -14.20 3.99
CA GLU A 239 -24.53 -14.27 3.68
C GLU A 239 -24.80 -13.78 2.23
N GLN A 240 -24.04 -12.81 1.75
CA GLN A 240 -24.15 -12.32 0.37
C GLN A 240 -23.79 -13.41 -0.66
N TYR A 241 -22.78 -14.23 -0.38
CA TYR A 241 -22.39 -15.34 -1.25
C TYR A 241 -23.42 -16.48 -1.22
N GLU A 242 -24.02 -16.74 -0.05
CA GLU A 242 -25.06 -17.75 0.10
C GLU A 242 -26.32 -17.35 -0.65
N ALA A 243 -26.79 -16.10 -0.49
CA ALA A 243 -27.91 -15.57 -1.24
C ALA A 243 -27.69 -15.64 -2.77
N ALA A 244 -26.51 -15.22 -3.24
CA ALA A 244 -26.16 -15.28 -4.65
C ALA A 244 -26.13 -16.71 -5.20
N ARG A 245 -25.74 -17.71 -4.39
CA ARG A 245 -25.78 -19.13 -4.81
C ARG A 245 -27.21 -19.63 -4.95
N ILE A 246 -28.11 -19.22 -4.06
CA ILE A 246 -29.55 -19.55 -4.14
C ILE A 246 -30.13 -18.94 -5.43
N ASP A 247 -29.73 -17.73 -5.79
CA ASP A 247 -30.12 -17.03 -7.02
C ASP A 247 -29.44 -17.62 -8.30
N GLY A 248 -28.59 -18.67 -8.17
CA GLY A 248 -27.92 -19.32 -9.29
C GLY A 248 -26.67 -18.60 -9.81
N ALA A 249 -26.16 -17.61 -9.09
CA ALA A 249 -24.95 -16.88 -9.53
C ALA A 249 -23.71 -17.77 -9.54
N GLY A 250 -23.06 -17.86 -10.70
CA GLY A 250 -21.78 -18.55 -10.87
C GLY A 250 -20.63 -17.81 -10.18
N ARG A 251 -19.47 -18.45 -10.06
CA ARG A 251 -18.28 -17.91 -9.37
C ARG A 251 -17.80 -16.57 -9.93
N LEU A 252 -17.76 -16.43 -11.27
CA LEU A 252 -17.36 -15.17 -11.91
C LEU A 252 -18.34 -14.04 -11.57
N ALA A 253 -19.65 -14.34 -11.54
CA ALA A 253 -20.64 -13.35 -11.13
C ALA A 253 -20.48 -12.95 -9.67
N GLN A 254 -20.26 -13.90 -8.75
CA GLN A 254 -19.97 -13.61 -7.33
C GLN A 254 -18.71 -12.76 -7.19
N MET A 255 -17.63 -13.06 -7.94
CA MET A 255 -16.40 -12.28 -7.92
C MET A 255 -16.61 -10.83 -8.37
N TRP A 256 -17.37 -10.59 -9.45
CA TRP A 256 -17.57 -9.25 -9.99
C TRP A 256 -18.61 -8.41 -9.23
N TYR A 257 -19.70 -9.05 -8.73
CA TYR A 257 -20.83 -8.33 -8.14
C TYR A 257 -20.83 -8.34 -6.61
N ILE A 258 -20.05 -9.21 -5.96
CA ILE A 258 -19.98 -9.28 -4.50
C ILE A 258 -18.54 -9.02 -4.03
N THR A 259 -17.57 -9.84 -4.45
CA THR A 259 -16.20 -9.76 -3.93
C THR A 259 -15.55 -8.43 -4.27
N LEU A 260 -15.53 -8.05 -5.55
CA LEU A 260 -14.86 -6.83 -6.00
C LEU A 260 -15.50 -5.55 -5.42
N PRO A 261 -16.83 -5.36 -5.42
CA PRO A 261 -17.47 -4.24 -4.72
C PRO A 261 -17.22 -4.27 -3.21
N GLY A 262 -17.25 -5.44 -2.59
CA GLY A 262 -17.03 -5.60 -1.14
C GLY A 262 -15.63 -5.14 -0.68
N ILE A 263 -14.61 -5.29 -1.52
CA ILE A 263 -13.25 -4.81 -1.23
C ILE A 263 -12.95 -3.42 -1.79
N MET A 264 -13.91 -2.75 -2.45
CA MET A 264 -13.67 -1.50 -3.20
C MET A 264 -13.09 -0.40 -2.31
N THR A 265 -13.50 -0.31 -1.07
CA THR A 265 -12.92 0.65 -0.10
C THR A 265 -11.42 0.43 0.06
N THR A 266 -10.97 -0.81 0.24
CA THR A 266 -9.54 -1.16 0.34
C THR A 266 -8.81 -0.86 -0.96
N VAL A 267 -9.40 -1.20 -2.10
CA VAL A 267 -8.84 -0.90 -3.43
C VAL A 267 -8.62 0.60 -3.59
N MET A 268 -9.62 1.42 -3.22
CA MET A 268 -9.54 2.87 -3.36
C MET A 268 -8.54 3.51 -2.39
N VAL A 269 -8.43 3.01 -1.16
CA VAL A 269 -7.38 3.47 -0.23
C VAL A 269 -6.00 3.19 -0.78
N MET A 270 -5.75 1.96 -1.27
CA MET A 270 -4.47 1.61 -1.87
C MET A 270 -4.17 2.40 -3.15
N PHE A 271 -5.20 2.69 -3.95
CA PHE A 271 -5.08 3.57 -5.12
C PHE A 271 -4.65 4.98 -4.74
N VAL A 272 -5.29 5.59 -3.73
CA VAL A 272 -4.92 6.93 -3.24
C VAL A 272 -3.48 6.97 -2.73
N LEU A 273 -3.06 5.94 -1.96
CA LEU A 273 -1.68 5.82 -1.49
C LEU A 273 -0.69 5.68 -2.66
N ARG A 274 -1.03 4.91 -3.69
CA ARG A 274 -0.21 4.77 -4.90
C ARG A 274 -0.08 6.09 -5.66
N MET A 275 -1.17 6.84 -5.78
CA MET A 275 -1.19 8.15 -6.43
C MET A 275 -0.41 9.22 -5.66
N GLY A 276 -0.33 9.11 -4.33
CA GLY A 276 0.50 9.99 -3.50
C GLY A 276 2.00 9.89 -3.76
N GLY A 277 2.44 8.83 -4.42
CA GLY A 277 3.83 8.61 -4.84
C GLY A 277 3.99 8.38 -6.35
N ILE A 278 3.09 8.92 -7.17
CA ILE A 278 3.02 8.63 -8.61
C ILE A 278 4.33 8.94 -9.36
N LEU A 279 5.05 9.98 -8.96
CA LEU A 279 6.33 10.33 -9.56
C LEU A 279 7.53 9.58 -8.93
N ASN A 280 7.31 8.79 -7.89
CA ASN A 280 8.34 7.97 -7.25
C ASN A 280 8.35 6.57 -7.90
N VAL A 281 8.91 6.47 -9.08
CA VAL A 281 8.88 5.29 -9.94
C VAL A 281 10.06 4.35 -9.69
N GLY A 282 10.21 3.85 -8.46
CA GLY A 282 11.22 2.80 -8.15
C GLY A 282 12.63 3.17 -8.63
N TYR A 283 13.13 4.37 -8.29
CA TYR A 283 14.36 4.91 -8.84
C TYR A 283 15.57 3.98 -8.66
N GLU A 284 15.63 3.22 -7.56
CA GLU A 284 16.73 2.28 -7.28
C GLU A 284 16.84 1.20 -8.34
N LYS A 285 15.69 0.63 -8.75
CA LYS A 285 15.65 -0.40 -9.79
C LYS A 285 16.05 0.18 -11.14
N ILE A 286 15.53 1.36 -11.48
CA ILE A 286 15.88 2.07 -12.70
C ILE A 286 17.39 2.39 -12.71
N LEU A 287 17.91 2.91 -11.60
CA LEU A 287 19.34 3.24 -11.45
C LEU A 287 20.24 2.00 -11.63
N LEU A 288 19.77 0.83 -11.21
CA LEU A 288 20.51 -0.43 -11.38
C LEU A 288 20.40 -1.00 -12.80
N LEU A 289 19.31 -0.76 -13.52
CA LEU A 289 19.05 -1.37 -14.83
C LEU A 289 19.41 -0.48 -16.01
N TYR A 290 19.30 0.86 -15.87
CA TYR A 290 19.51 1.79 -16.97
C TYR A 290 21.00 1.85 -17.39
N ASN A 291 21.25 2.28 -18.59
CA ASN A 291 22.57 2.51 -19.15
C ASN A 291 22.49 3.69 -20.15
N PRO A 292 23.64 4.22 -20.65
CA PRO A 292 23.63 5.33 -21.59
C PRO A 292 22.77 5.12 -22.85
N ALA A 293 22.67 3.89 -23.37
CA ALA A 293 21.86 3.59 -24.54
C ALA A 293 20.33 3.70 -24.27
N THR A 294 19.92 3.54 -23.02
CA THR A 294 18.49 3.58 -22.63
C THR A 294 18.10 4.86 -21.88
N TYR A 295 18.98 5.84 -21.69
CA TYR A 295 18.66 7.10 -21.01
C TYR A 295 17.47 7.84 -21.63
N GLU A 296 17.26 7.70 -22.93
CA GLU A 296 16.13 8.35 -23.61
C GLU A 296 14.79 7.96 -23.01
N VAL A 297 14.62 6.70 -22.61
CA VAL A 297 13.35 6.15 -22.07
C VAL A 297 13.43 5.86 -20.56
N ALA A 298 14.62 5.64 -20.01
CA ALA A 298 14.81 5.17 -18.64
C ALA A 298 15.03 6.31 -17.63
N ASP A 299 15.59 7.46 -18.06
CA ASP A 299 15.91 8.55 -17.14
C ASP A 299 14.63 9.23 -16.66
N VAL A 300 14.40 9.22 -15.34
CA VAL A 300 13.22 9.76 -14.66
C VAL A 300 13.61 10.88 -13.71
N ILE A 301 12.63 11.60 -13.17
CA ILE A 301 12.88 12.72 -12.24
C ILE A 301 13.80 12.30 -11.09
N SER A 302 13.57 11.12 -10.51
CA SER A 302 14.34 10.65 -9.34
C SER A 302 15.80 10.30 -9.69
N THR A 303 16.07 9.64 -10.84
CA THR A 303 17.43 9.32 -11.29
C THR A 303 18.17 10.58 -11.73
N TYR A 304 17.47 11.51 -12.37
CA TYR A 304 18.00 12.81 -12.72
C TYR A 304 18.40 13.62 -11.48
N THR A 305 17.52 13.68 -10.48
CA THR A 305 17.76 14.33 -9.19
C THR A 305 18.98 13.75 -8.47
N TYR A 306 19.11 12.41 -8.47
CA TYR A 306 20.25 11.71 -7.91
C TYR A 306 21.56 12.08 -8.64
N ARG A 307 21.55 12.04 -9.96
CA ARG A 307 22.74 12.34 -10.79
C ARG A 307 23.18 13.79 -10.65
N MET A 308 22.25 14.74 -10.74
CA MET A 308 22.58 16.17 -10.62
C MET A 308 22.90 16.57 -9.18
N GLY A 309 22.19 16.02 -8.19
CA GLY A 309 22.34 16.37 -6.79
C GLY A 309 23.55 15.76 -6.12
N LEU A 310 23.67 14.43 -6.17
CA LEU A 310 24.70 13.72 -5.43
C LEU A 310 25.99 13.57 -6.26
N GLN A 311 25.90 13.20 -7.54
CA GLN A 311 27.08 13.03 -8.39
C GLN A 311 27.59 14.37 -8.93
N GLY A 312 26.71 15.29 -9.32
CA GLY A 312 27.03 16.60 -9.87
C GLY A 312 27.17 17.69 -8.81
N ALA A 313 26.99 17.40 -7.50
CA ALA A 313 27.06 18.34 -6.38
C ALA A 313 26.17 19.60 -6.53
N GLN A 314 25.10 19.53 -7.33
CA GLN A 314 24.14 20.62 -7.55
C GLN A 314 23.00 20.54 -6.51
N TRP A 315 23.33 20.70 -5.24
CA TRP A 315 22.41 20.50 -4.10
C TRP A 315 21.13 21.33 -4.21
N SER A 316 21.27 22.64 -4.52
CA SER A 316 20.16 23.56 -4.63
C SER A 316 19.19 23.20 -5.75
N PHE A 317 19.74 22.91 -6.92
CA PHE A 317 18.98 22.51 -8.09
C PHE A 317 18.21 21.21 -7.83
N SER A 318 18.91 20.19 -7.28
CA SER A 318 18.31 18.90 -6.95
C SER A 318 17.21 19.03 -5.89
N THR A 319 17.39 19.91 -4.88
CA THR A 319 16.36 20.17 -3.88
C THR A 319 15.13 20.87 -4.51
N ALA A 320 15.32 21.76 -5.47
CA ALA A 320 14.22 22.40 -6.20
C ALA A 320 13.42 21.38 -7.03
N VAL A 321 14.12 20.45 -7.73
CA VAL A 321 13.48 19.35 -8.47
C VAL A 321 12.72 18.41 -7.53
N GLY A 322 13.28 18.08 -6.37
CA GLY A 322 12.62 17.27 -5.34
C GLY A 322 11.37 17.94 -4.76
N LEU A 323 11.42 19.26 -4.57
CA LEU A 323 10.25 20.03 -4.10
C LEU A 323 9.15 20.09 -5.17
N PHE A 324 9.51 20.27 -6.45
CA PHE A 324 8.56 20.13 -7.57
C PHE A 324 7.91 18.75 -7.59
N ASN A 325 8.70 17.68 -7.47
CA ASN A 325 8.21 16.30 -7.41
C ASN A 325 7.19 16.12 -6.27
N SER A 326 7.49 16.63 -5.08
CA SER A 326 6.60 16.58 -3.92
C SER A 326 5.30 17.37 -4.15
N ALA A 327 5.37 18.57 -4.74
CA ALA A 327 4.19 19.36 -5.04
C ALA A 327 3.25 18.65 -6.03
N VAL A 328 3.80 18.06 -7.08
CA VAL A 328 3.01 17.28 -8.05
C VAL A 328 2.39 16.05 -7.39
N ASN A 329 3.13 15.31 -6.56
CA ASN A 329 2.61 14.17 -5.83
C ASN A 329 1.42 14.55 -4.90
N ILE A 330 1.49 15.71 -4.22
CA ILE A 330 0.38 16.22 -3.40
C ILE A 330 -0.85 16.51 -4.27
N VAL A 331 -0.69 17.12 -5.43
CA VAL A 331 -1.82 17.39 -6.35
C VAL A 331 -2.49 16.08 -6.77
N PHE A 332 -1.70 15.07 -7.18
CA PHE A 332 -2.25 13.76 -7.55
C PHE A 332 -2.92 13.06 -6.38
N LEU A 333 -2.36 13.16 -5.17
CA LEU A 333 -2.95 12.61 -3.95
C LEU A 333 -4.34 13.22 -3.69
N LEU A 334 -4.45 14.55 -3.76
CA LEU A 334 -5.72 15.26 -3.53
C LEU A 334 -6.77 14.91 -4.59
N VAL A 335 -6.37 14.86 -5.87
CA VAL A 335 -7.25 14.46 -6.97
C VAL A 335 -7.72 13.01 -6.79
N ALA A 336 -6.81 12.10 -6.49
CA ALA A 336 -7.13 10.69 -6.25
C ALA A 336 -8.06 10.51 -5.03
N ASN A 337 -7.82 11.26 -3.94
CA ASN A 337 -8.69 11.21 -2.77
C ASN A 337 -10.11 11.70 -3.06
N LYS A 338 -10.24 12.78 -3.86
CA LYS A 338 -11.56 13.26 -4.32
C LYS A 338 -12.27 12.23 -5.21
N PHE A 339 -11.51 11.57 -6.09
CA PHE A 339 -12.02 10.49 -6.94
C PHE A 339 -12.47 9.28 -6.10
N SER A 340 -11.66 8.85 -5.12
CA SER A 340 -11.98 7.78 -4.18
C SER A 340 -13.29 8.03 -3.44
N LYS A 341 -13.48 9.23 -2.88
CA LYS A 341 -14.73 9.62 -2.21
C LYS A 341 -15.96 9.51 -3.14
N LYS A 342 -15.80 9.81 -4.42
CA LYS A 342 -16.90 9.71 -5.39
C LYS A 342 -17.25 8.25 -5.74
N VAL A 343 -16.26 7.35 -5.78
CA VAL A 343 -16.43 5.95 -6.22
C VAL A 343 -16.85 5.04 -5.06
N SER A 344 -16.17 5.12 -3.91
CA SER A 344 -16.37 4.22 -2.77
C SER A 344 -17.10 4.87 -1.58
N GLY A 345 -17.47 6.13 -1.69
CA GLY A 345 -18.05 6.89 -0.56
C GLY A 345 -17.05 7.19 0.57
N SER A 346 -15.82 6.65 0.49
CA SER A 346 -14.76 6.80 1.50
C SER A 346 -13.49 7.36 0.87
N GLY A 347 -12.78 8.19 1.63
CA GLY A 347 -11.48 8.72 1.25
C GLY A 347 -10.45 8.46 2.34
N LEU A 348 -9.22 8.88 2.11
CA LEU A 348 -8.16 8.75 3.10
C LEU A 348 -8.30 9.80 4.21
N PHE A 349 -8.82 10.99 3.86
CA PHE A 349 -9.08 12.12 4.77
C PHE A 349 -10.20 12.99 4.25
#